data_ca7d1c4ff7ef9852ebf2af8992787b25
#
_entry.id   ca7d1c4ff7ef9852ebf2af8992787b25
#
_cell.length_a   1.000
_cell.length_b   1.000
_cell.length_c   1.000
_cell.angle_alpha   90.00
_cell.angle_beta   90.00
_cell.angle_gamma   90.00
#
_symmetry.space_group_name_H-M   'P 1'
#
loop_
_entity.id
_entity.type
_entity.pdbx_description
1 polymer ?
#
loop_
_entity_poly.entity_id
_entity_poly.type
_entity_poly.pdbx_seq_one_letter_code
_entity_poly.pdbx_strand_id
1 'polypeptide(L)'
;MSLVTTINLLDLVDAIGEEDTKKLLSDFSCAKNREIEKYVHNSALDFAKQKIPMTHLVVDDLGRIAAIFAFTHKAIEIAGEGLSNTTRSKLCRFAELDETSGSFSVSSFLIVQFGKSDIASSFLSGDSLMACAIEILSSAQRNVGGGVVYLECEDKRKLLQFYENDNNRFRPFGRRFSEKDGVEYIQLLRFF
;
A
#
# COMPACT_ATOMS: atom_id res chain seq x y z
N MET A 1 5.52 -20.87 -13.72
CA MET A 1 5.12 -19.65 -12.95
C MET A 1 4.19 -20.14 -11.86
N SER A 2 4.55 -19.96 -10.58
CA SER A 2 3.60 -20.24 -9.50
C SER A 2 2.42 -19.30 -9.65
N LEU A 3 1.22 -19.85 -9.71
CA LEU A 3 0.00 -19.05 -9.76
C LEU A 3 -0.22 -18.49 -8.36
N VAL A 4 -0.42 -17.18 -8.26
CA VAL A 4 -0.80 -16.55 -7.00
C VAL A 4 -2.21 -15.97 -7.11
N THR A 5 -2.96 -16.02 -6.02
CA THR A 5 -4.31 -15.47 -5.94
C THR A 5 -4.36 -14.40 -4.87
N THR A 6 -5.02 -13.30 -5.14
CA THR A 6 -5.25 -12.24 -4.14
C THR A 6 -6.60 -12.44 -3.49
N ILE A 7 -6.64 -12.45 -2.16
CA ILE A 7 -7.83 -12.70 -1.35
C ILE A 7 -7.99 -11.53 -0.36
N ASN A 8 -9.19 -10.98 -0.26
CA ASN A 8 -9.53 -10.03 0.81
C ASN A 8 -9.57 -10.79 2.14
N LEU A 9 -9.00 -10.24 3.20
CA LEU A 9 -8.92 -10.92 4.50
C LEU A 9 -10.32 -11.20 5.09
N LEU A 10 -11.31 -10.34 4.88
CA LEU A 10 -12.68 -10.61 5.34
C LEU A 10 -13.35 -11.73 4.54
N ASP A 11 -13.12 -11.79 3.22
CA ASP A 11 -13.65 -12.89 2.40
C ASP A 11 -13.06 -14.25 2.86
N LEU A 12 -11.79 -14.25 3.29
CA LEU A 12 -11.16 -15.43 3.87
C LEU A 12 -11.82 -15.82 5.21
N VAL A 13 -12.08 -14.84 6.08
CA VAL A 13 -12.79 -15.07 7.36
C VAL A 13 -14.18 -15.65 7.11
N ASP A 14 -14.89 -15.12 6.12
CA ASP A 14 -16.23 -15.63 5.76
C ASP A 14 -16.17 -17.05 5.21
N ALA A 15 -15.09 -17.42 4.52
CA ALA A 15 -14.93 -18.73 3.91
C ALA A 15 -14.50 -19.84 4.91
N ILE A 16 -13.56 -19.57 5.79
CA ILE A 16 -12.94 -20.59 6.68
C ILE A 16 -13.12 -20.32 8.18
N GLY A 17 -13.71 -19.18 8.53
CA GLY A 17 -13.88 -18.75 9.93
C GLY A 17 -12.66 -18.05 10.51
N GLU A 18 -12.89 -17.38 11.63
CA GLU A 18 -11.88 -16.52 12.26
C GLU A 18 -10.69 -17.30 12.83
N GLU A 19 -10.94 -18.43 13.48
CA GLU A 19 -9.90 -19.21 14.15
C GLU A 19 -8.92 -19.84 13.15
N ASP A 20 -9.41 -20.37 12.03
CA ASP A 20 -8.54 -20.94 11.00
C ASP A 20 -7.82 -19.83 10.22
N THR A 21 -8.45 -18.66 10.05
CA THR A 21 -7.78 -17.48 9.51
C THR A 21 -6.62 -17.03 10.41
N LYS A 22 -6.80 -16.98 11.74
CA LYS A 22 -5.73 -16.64 12.69
C LYS A 22 -4.56 -17.62 12.61
N LYS A 23 -4.84 -18.92 12.50
CA LYS A 23 -3.79 -19.93 12.33
C LYS A 23 -3.00 -19.68 11.07
N LEU A 24 -3.68 -19.44 9.93
CA LEU A 24 -3.01 -19.14 8.66
C LEU A 24 -2.17 -17.86 8.75
N LEU A 25 -2.67 -16.80 9.39
CA LEU A 25 -1.91 -15.57 9.59
C LEU A 25 -0.66 -15.79 10.47
N SER A 26 -0.73 -16.70 11.46
CA SER A 26 0.42 -17.00 12.34
C SER A 26 1.58 -17.68 11.63
N ASP A 27 1.34 -18.30 10.48
CA ASP A 27 2.38 -18.94 9.64
C ASP A 27 3.15 -17.94 8.76
N PHE A 28 2.67 -16.69 8.69
CA PHE A 28 3.35 -15.66 7.92
C PHE A 28 4.67 -15.26 8.58
N SER A 29 5.77 -15.28 7.81
CA SER A 29 7.09 -14.84 8.27
C SER A 29 7.68 -13.78 7.34
N CYS A 30 8.30 -12.75 7.91
CA CYS A 30 8.96 -11.70 7.17
C CYS A 30 10.19 -11.19 7.94
N ALA A 31 11.29 -11.95 7.87
CA ALA A 31 12.52 -11.63 8.58
C ALA A 31 13.12 -10.27 8.17
N LYS A 32 12.88 -9.84 6.91
CA LYS A 32 13.36 -8.55 6.38
C LYS A 32 12.58 -7.35 6.92
N ASN A 33 11.34 -7.54 7.37
CA ASN A 33 10.51 -6.48 7.94
C ASN A 33 9.62 -7.04 9.05
N ARG A 34 10.14 -6.99 10.28
CA ARG A 34 9.45 -7.48 11.48
C ARG A 34 8.17 -6.69 11.82
N GLU A 35 8.03 -5.48 11.34
CA GLU A 35 6.82 -4.69 11.58
C GLU A 35 5.66 -5.24 10.77
N ILE A 36 5.90 -5.65 9.52
CA ILE A 36 4.89 -6.32 8.69
C ILE A 36 4.47 -7.65 9.32
N GLU A 37 5.43 -8.46 9.81
CA GLU A 37 5.14 -9.72 10.50
C GLU A 37 4.26 -9.49 11.74
N LYS A 38 4.64 -8.52 12.60
CA LYS A 38 3.84 -8.13 13.77
C LYS A 38 2.45 -7.62 13.39
N TYR A 39 2.36 -6.84 12.31
CA TYR A 39 1.07 -6.36 11.81
C TYR A 39 0.16 -7.53 11.42
N VAL A 40 0.69 -8.49 10.65
CA VAL A 40 -0.09 -9.66 10.21
C VAL A 40 -0.58 -10.50 11.39
N HIS A 41 0.30 -10.76 12.36
CA HIS A 41 -0.01 -11.61 13.50
C HIS A 41 -0.99 -10.96 14.50
N ASN A 42 -0.86 -9.66 14.74
CA ASN A 42 -1.49 -9.01 15.89
C ASN A 42 -2.59 -8.02 15.53
N SER A 43 -2.62 -7.50 14.30
CA SER A 43 -3.44 -6.34 13.99
C SER A 43 -4.28 -6.47 12.71
N ALA A 44 -3.82 -7.23 11.73
CA ALA A 44 -4.43 -7.27 10.40
C ALA A 44 -5.90 -7.66 10.45
N LEU A 45 -6.25 -8.68 11.25
CA LEU A 45 -7.62 -9.17 11.37
C LEU A 45 -8.54 -8.15 12.04
N ASP A 46 -8.10 -7.57 13.16
CA ASP A 46 -8.90 -6.57 13.89
C ASP A 46 -9.12 -5.30 13.08
N PHE A 47 -8.08 -4.85 12.39
CA PHE A 47 -8.19 -3.69 11.49
C PHE A 47 -9.08 -3.98 10.29
N ALA A 48 -9.01 -5.18 9.70
CA ALA A 48 -9.90 -5.57 8.62
C ALA A 48 -11.37 -5.58 9.06
N LYS A 49 -11.68 -6.10 10.26
CA LYS A 49 -13.03 -6.05 10.85
C LYS A 49 -13.53 -4.61 11.05
N GLN A 50 -12.63 -3.70 11.42
CA GLN A 50 -12.93 -2.27 11.55
C GLN A 50 -12.94 -1.56 10.19
N LYS A 51 -12.49 -2.22 9.12
CA LYS A 51 -12.31 -1.67 7.75
C LYS A 51 -11.32 -0.50 7.70
N ILE A 52 -10.30 -0.50 8.58
CA ILE A 52 -9.29 0.57 8.70
C ILE A 52 -7.93 -0.03 9.15
N PRO A 53 -7.03 -0.42 8.26
CA PRO A 53 -7.12 -0.61 6.81
C PRO A 53 -7.67 -1.98 6.42
N MET A 54 -8.00 -2.15 5.14
CA MET A 54 -8.37 -3.42 4.56
C MET A 54 -7.15 -4.18 4.07
N THR A 55 -6.92 -5.36 4.61
CA THR A 55 -5.79 -6.24 4.26
C THR A 55 -6.18 -7.23 3.16
N HIS A 56 -5.28 -7.39 2.20
CA HIS A 56 -5.34 -8.41 1.16
C HIS A 56 -4.15 -9.35 1.31
N LEU A 57 -4.40 -10.62 1.16
CA LEU A 57 -3.42 -11.69 1.17
C LEU A 57 -3.14 -12.14 -0.25
N VAL A 58 -1.87 -12.34 -0.58
CA VAL A 58 -1.47 -13.02 -1.81
C VAL A 58 -1.05 -14.42 -1.44
N VAL A 59 -1.80 -15.40 -1.89
CA VAL A 59 -1.59 -16.82 -1.56
C VAL A 59 -1.05 -17.59 -2.77
N ASP A 60 -0.20 -18.57 -2.52
CA ASP A 60 0.32 -19.47 -3.53
C ASP A 60 -0.65 -20.65 -3.80
N ASP A 61 -0.27 -21.53 -4.75
CA ASP A 61 -1.02 -22.73 -5.13
C ASP A 61 -1.13 -23.79 -4.01
N LEU A 62 -0.36 -23.65 -2.93
CA LEU A 62 -0.43 -24.49 -1.73
C LEU A 62 -1.24 -23.84 -0.61
N GLY A 63 -1.86 -22.67 -0.85
CA GLY A 63 -2.63 -21.93 0.14
C GLY A 63 -1.79 -21.18 1.18
N ARG A 64 -0.47 -21.03 0.99
CA ARG A 64 0.41 -20.31 1.92
C ARG A 64 0.44 -18.82 1.61
N ILE A 65 0.55 -17.98 2.61
CA ILE A 65 0.63 -16.53 2.43
C ILE A 65 2.01 -16.16 1.87
N ALA A 66 2.05 -15.80 0.59
CA ALA A 66 3.24 -15.36 -0.11
C ALA A 66 3.55 -13.87 0.13
N ALA A 67 2.52 -13.04 0.29
CA ALA A 67 2.67 -11.61 0.52
C ALA A 67 1.38 -11.00 1.09
N ILE A 68 1.49 -9.76 1.58
CA ILE A 68 0.35 -8.95 1.99
C ILE A 68 0.46 -7.52 1.48
N PHE A 69 -0.67 -6.88 1.33
CA PHE A 69 -0.77 -5.43 1.26
C PHE A 69 -2.07 -4.96 1.93
N ALA A 70 -2.05 -3.74 2.44
CA ALA A 70 -3.22 -3.18 3.11
C ALA A 70 -3.48 -1.75 2.65
N PHE A 71 -4.78 -1.41 2.49
CA PHE A 71 -5.23 -0.14 1.96
C PHE A 71 -6.19 0.57 2.91
N THR A 72 -6.14 1.88 2.86
CA THR A 72 -7.16 2.76 3.42
C THR A 72 -7.28 4.04 2.60
N HIS A 73 -8.21 4.91 2.95
CA HIS A 73 -8.30 6.26 2.40
C HIS A 73 -7.59 7.25 3.31
N LYS A 74 -6.95 8.26 2.72
CA LYS A 74 -6.33 9.36 3.45
C LYS A 74 -6.42 10.65 2.63
N ALA A 75 -6.87 11.73 3.26
CA ALA A 75 -6.62 13.06 2.75
C ALA A 75 -5.14 13.42 2.98
N ILE A 76 -4.47 13.92 1.95
CA ILE A 76 -3.09 14.36 2.00
C ILE A 76 -2.98 15.79 1.52
N GLU A 77 -2.10 16.56 2.17
CA GLU A 77 -1.76 17.90 1.74
C GLU A 77 -0.48 17.84 0.89
N ILE A 78 -0.57 18.42 -0.31
CA ILE A 78 0.54 18.46 -1.27
C ILE A 78 0.87 19.92 -1.54
N ALA A 79 2.04 20.38 -1.09
CA ALA A 79 2.50 21.72 -1.36
C ALA A 79 2.55 21.98 -2.88
N GLY A 80 1.94 23.08 -3.31
CA GLY A 80 1.94 23.50 -4.72
C GLY A 80 3.31 23.98 -5.20
N GLU A 81 4.13 24.47 -4.26
CA GLU A 81 5.50 24.89 -4.54
C GLU A 81 6.39 23.67 -4.89
N GLY A 82 7.27 23.82 -5.85
CA GLY A 82 8.20 22.76 -6.30
C GLY A 82 7.57 21.66 -7.16
N LEU A 83 6.26 21.62 -7.35
CA LEU A 83 5.62 20.68 -8.26
C LEU A 83 5.92 21.02 -9.72
N SER A 84 6.19 19.97 -10.53
CA SER A 84 6.25 20.13 -11.98
C SER A 84 4.87 20.55 -12.52
N ASN A 85 4.87 21.29 -13.65
CA ASN A 85 3.62 21.69 -14.31
C ASN A 85 2.73 20.48 -14.65
N THR A 86 3.34 19.36 -15.02
CA THR A 86 2.63 18.12 -15.32
C THR A 86 1.93 17.54 -14.07
N THR A 87 2.62 17.51 -12.93
CA THR A 87 2.05 17.04 -11.67
C THR A 87 0.93 17.97 -11.20
N ARG A 88 1.16 19.28 -11.22
CA ARG A 88 0.15 20.30 -10.88
C ARG A 88 -1.10 20.15 -11.75
N SER A 89 -0.94 20.04 -13.07
CA SER A 89 -2.04 19.87 -14.01
C SER A 89 -2.85 18.58 -13.78
N LYS A 90 -2.19 17.49 -13.33
CA LYS A 90 -2.88 16.26 -12.93
C LYS A 90 -3.64 16.45 -11.62
N LEU A 91 -3.03 17.09 -10.61
CA LEU A 91 -3.69 17.34 -9.32
C LEU A 91 -4.94 18.20 -9.46
N CYS A 92 -4.90 19.24 -10.32
CA CYS A 92 -6.07 20.10 -10.59
C CYS A 92 -7.31 19.36 -11.13
N ARG A 93 -7.18 18.08 -11.52
CA ARG A 93 -8.34 17.25 -11.88
C ARG A 93 -9.06 16.68 -10.65
N PHE A 94 -8.43 16.68 -9.50
CA PHE A 94 -8.90 16.01 -8.29
C PHE A 94 -9.03 16.94 -7.09
N ALA A 95 -8.38 18.11 -7.13
CA ALA A 95 -8.40 19.10 -6.07
C ALA A 95 -8.11 20.49 -6.63
N GLU A 96 -8.61 21.51 -5.95
CA GLU A 96 -8.25 22.89 -6.21
C GLU A 96 -7.05 23.30 -5.34
N LEU A 97 -6.24 24.24 -5.85
CA LEU A 97 -5.17 24.83 -5.07
C LEU A 97 -5.81 25.81 -4.08
N ASP A 98 -5.61 25.57 -2.79
CA ASP A 98 -5.91 26.59 -1.79
C ASP A 98 -4.84 27.69 -1.85
N GLU A 99 -5.25 28.90 -2.30
CA GLU A 99 -4.35 30.02 -2.44
C GLU A 99 -3.80 30.53 -1.09
N THR A 100 -4.51 30.25 0.00
CA THR A 100 -4.09 30.69 1.35
C THR A 100 -2.95 29.84 1.88
N SER A 101 -3.05 28.52 1.77
CA SER A 101 -2.02 27.58 2.20
C SER A 101 -0.98 27.26 1.12
N GLY A 102 -1.29 27.56 -0.15
CA GLY A 102 -0.47 27.19 -1.29
C GLY A 102 -0.41 25.67 -1.54
N SER A 103 -1.39 24.91 -1.06
CA SER A 103 -1.40 23.43 -1.13
C SER A 103 -2.69 22.88 -1.76
N PHE A 104 -2.61 21.63 -2.20
CA PHE A 104 -3.74 20.82 -2.65
C PHE A 104 -4.13 19.86 -1.55
N SER A 105 -5.42 19.85 -1.14
CA SER A 105 -5.98 18.80 -0.28
C SER A 105 -6.56 17.68 -1.15
N VAL A 106 -5.92 16.52 -1.17
CA VAL A 106 -6.23 15.43 -2.11
C VAL A 106 -6.68 14.19 -1.38
N SER A 107 -7.87 13.67 -1.74
CA SER A 107 -8.28 12.33 -1.30
C SER A 107 -7.44 11.28 -2.05
N SER A 108 -6.83 10.37 -1.30
CA SER A 108 -5.94 9.35 -1.85
C SER A 108 -6.25 7.95 -1.32
N PHE A 109 -5.91 6.95 -2.12
CA PHE A 109 -5.79 5.57 -1.66
C PHE A 109 -4.40 5.40 -1.03
N LEU A 110 -4.35 5.08 0.25
CA LEU A 110 -3.09 4.89 0.97
C LEU A 110 -2.75 3.40 1.03
N ILE A 111 -1.56 3.04 0.56
CA ILE A 111 -0.95 1.73 0.83
C ILE A 111 -0.27 1.82 2.19
N VAL A 112 -0.88 1.18 3.20
CA VAL A 112 -0.40 1.24 4.61
C VAL A 112 0.65 0.17 4.87
N GLN A 113 0.44 -1.03 4.32
CA GLN A 113 1.34 -2.17 4.45
C GLN A 113 1.60 -2.77 3.07
N PHE A 114 2.83 -3.19 2.85
CA PHE A 114 3.23 -3.84 1.60
C PHE A 114 4.47 -4.69 1.83
N GLY A 115 4.33 -6.00 1.76
CA GLY A 115 5.47 -6.86 2.02
C GLY A 115 5.29 -8.31 1.61
N LYS A 116 6.42 -8.99 1.39
CA LYS A 116 6.49 -10.39 1.01
C LYS A 116 6.90 -11.25 2.20
N SER A 117 6.31 -12.42 2.28
CA SER A 117 6.78 -13.50 3.15
C SER A 117 8.16 -14.01 2.71
N ASP A 118 8.89 -14.59 3.63
CA ASP A 118 10.19 -15.21 3.36
C ASP A 118 10.10 -16.32 2.32
N ILE A 119 8.98 -17.06 2.28
CA ILE A 119 8.74 -18.15 1.29
C ILE A 119 8.61 -17.64 -0.15
N ALA A 120 8.18 -16.38 -0.34
CA ALA A 120 7.87 -15.81 -1.66
C ALA A 120 9.10 -15.25 -2.39
N SER A 121 10.27 -15.27 -1.76
CA SER A 121 11.47 -14.61 -2.30
C SER A 121 11.91 -15.15 -3.66
N SER A 122 11.61 -16.40 -3.98
CA SER A 122 12.04 -17.09 -5.20
C SER A 122 11.05 -16.99 -6.36
N PHE A 123 9.77 -16.73 -6.13
CA PHE A 123 8.74 -16.79 -7.18
C PHE A 123 7.90 -15.53 -7.35
N LEU A 124 7.85 -14.63 -6.37
CA LEU A 124 7.07 -13.39 -6.45
C LEU A 124 8.01 -12.19 -6.44
N SER A 125 8.04 -11.41 -7.52
CA SER A 125 8.79 -10.15 -7.56
C SER A 125 8.04 -9.04 -6.81
N GLY A 126 8.75 -7.98 -6.42
CA GLY A 126 8.13 -6.79 -5.84
C GLY A 126 7.18 -6.10 -6.83
N ASP A 127 7.59 -6.02 -8.10
CA ASP A 127 6.78 -5.42 -9.16
C ASP A 127 5.50 -6.22 -9.42
N SER A 128 5.56 -7.56 -9.39
CA SER A 128 4.37 -8.40 -9.51
C SER A 128 3.42 -8.19 -8.33
N LEU A 129 3.95 -8.08 -7.11
CA LEU A 129 3.13 -7.77 -5.93
C LEU A 129 2.50 -6.38 -6.04
N MET A 130 3.25 -5.37 -6.50
CA MET A 130 2.71 -4.03 -6.72
C MET A 130 1.62 -4.04 -7.80
N ALA A 131 1.79 -4.83 -8.86
CA ALA A 131 0.75 -4.98 -9.89
C ALA A 131 -0.55 -5.54 -9.31
N CYS A 132 -0.50 -6.57 -8.45
CA CYS A 132 -1.68 -7.08 -7.74
C CYS A 132 -2.35 -5.99 -6.88
N ALA A 133 -1.55 -5.21 -6.14
CA ALA A 133 -2.06 -4.11 -5.32
C ALA A 133 -2.75 -3.02 -6.16
N ILE A 134 -2.14 -2.62 -7.26
CA ILE A 134 -2.69 -1.61 -8.17
C ILE A 134 -3.94 -2.12 -8.90
N GLU A 135 -4.04 -3.40 -9.20
CA GLU A 135 -5.25 -3.99 -9.79
C GLU A 135 -6.46 -3.84 -8.87
N ILE A 136 -6.32 -4.17 -7.58
CA ILE A 136 -7.39 -3.97 -6.59
C ILE A 136 -7.75 -2.49 -6.47
N LEU A 137 -6.76 -1.60 -6.37
CA LEU A 137 -7.01 -0.16 -6.30
C LEU A 137 -7.66 0.39 -7.57
N SER A 138 -7.32 -0.13 -8.75
CA SER A 138 -7.95 0.25 -10.01
C SER A 138 -9.42 -0.18 -10.07
N SER A 139 -9.75 -1.35 -9.50
CA SER A 139 -11.12 -1.79 -9.34
C SER A 139 -11.91 -0.86 -8.39
N ALA A 140 -11.31 -0.50 -7.26
CA ALA A 140 -11.90 0.46 -6.32
C ALA A 140 -12.10 1.84 -6.99
N GLN A 141 -11.10 2.35 -7.71
CA GLN A 141 -11.19 3.60 -8.45
C GLN A 141 -12.33 3.59 -9.46
N ARG A 142 -12.52 2.48 -10.19
CA ARG A 142 -13.61 2.35 -11.16
C ARG A 142 -14.99 2.46 -10.51
N ASN A 143 -15.12 2.00 -9.27
CA ASN A 143 -16.40 1.98 -8.54
C ASN A 143 -16.66 3.28 -7.76
N VAL A 144 -15.62 3.94 -7.22
CA VAL A 144 -15.79 5.09 -6.31
C VAL A 144 -15.13 6.38 -6.80
N GLY A 145 -14.37 6.33 -7.90
CA GLY A 145 -13.57 7.47 -8.37
C GLY A 145 -12.26 7.61 -7.60
N GLY A 146 -11.62 8.78 -7.73
CA GLY A 146 -10.30 9.07 -7.15
C GLY A 146 -9.19 9.02 -8.19
N GLY A 147 -8.03 9.59 -7.89
CA GLY A 147 -6.97 9.75 -8.87
C GLY A 147 -5.56 9.47 -8.37
N VAL A 148 -5.39 9.33 -7.07
CA VAL A 148 -4.07 9.30 -6.45
C VAL A 148 -3.92 8.10 -5.53
N VAL A 149 -2.83 7.36 -5.73
CA VAL A 149 -2.32 6.37 -4.77
C VAL A 149 -1.14 7.01 -4.03
N TYR A 150 -1.13 6.87 -2.72
CA TYR A 150 -0.14 7.41 -1.82
C TYR A 150 0.51 6.31 -0.99
N LEU A 151 1.80 6.47 -0.68
CA LEU A 151 2.51 5.68 0.32
C LEU A 151 3.66 6.48 0.92
N GLU A 152 4.20 5.99 2.04
CA GLU A 152 5.42 6.48 2.66
C GLU A 152 6.45 5.36 2.74
N CYS A 153 7.72 5.67 2.53
CA CYS A 153 8.81 4.74 2.74
C CYS A 153 10.02 5.45 3.36
N GLU A 154 10.86 4.69 4.03
CA GLU A 154 12.14 5.21 4.53
C GLU A 154 13.01 5.72 3.36
N ASP A 155 13.85 6.73 3.62
CA ASP A 155 14.82 7.26 2.64
C ASP A 155 15.97 6.25 2.41
N LYS A 156 15.61 5.14 1.76
CA LYS A 156 16.54 4.08 1.35
C LYS A 156 16.57 3.96 -0.17
N ARG A 157 17.75 4.11 -0.76
CA ARG A 157 17.95 4.07 -2.22
C ARG A 157 17.23 2.90 -2.91
N LYS A 158 17.29 1.71 -2.30
CA LYS A 158 16.62 0.52 -2.87
C LYS A 158 15.10 0.63 -2.90
N LEU A 159 14.50 1.25 -1.87
CA LEU A 159 13.05 1.47 -1.81
C LEU A 159 12.63 2.51 -2.85
N LEU A 160 13.33 3.63 -2.94
CA LEU A 160 13.05 4.66 -3.93
C LEU A 160 13.20 4.11 -5.35
N GLN A 161 14.27 3.40 -5.67
CA GLN A 161 14.46 2.76 -6.97
C GLN A 161 13.32 1.78 -7.30
N PHE A 162 12.81 1.05 -6.31
CA PHE A 162 11.68 0.14 -6.49
C PHE A 162 10.38 0.91 -6.78
N TYR A 163 10.05 1.91 -5.96
CA TYR A 163 8.79 2.64 -6.15
C TYR A 163 8.80 3.56 -7.38
N GLU A 164 9.94 4.14 -7.73
CA GLU A 164 10.05 5.10 -8.83
C GLU A 164 10.29 4.47 -10.21
N ASN A 165 10.51 3.15 -10.30
CA ASN A 165 10.77 2.46 -11.56
C ASN A 165 9.57 2.58 -12.54
N ASP A 166 9.78 2.20 -13.80
CA ASP A 166 8.78 2.34 -14.87
C ASP A 166 7.54 1.48 -14.69
N ASN A 167 7.62 0.41 -13.88
CA ASN A 167 6.48 -0.43 -13.56
C ASN A 167 5.60 0.20 -12.46
N ASN A 168 6.23 0.71 -11.41
CA ASN A 168 5.54 1.19 -10.20
C ASN A 168 5.16 2.66 -10.29
N ARG A 169 5.96 3.52 -10.93
CA ARG A 169 5.67 4.91 -11.32
C ARG A 169 5.32 5.87 -10.18
N PHE A 170 5.68 5.57 -8.95
CA PHE A 170 5.55 6.54 -7.87
C PHE A 170 6.56 7.69 -8.04
N ARG A 171 6.22 8.85 -7.50
CA ARG A 171 7.09 10.03 -7.53
C ARG A 171 7.07 10.69 -6.15
N PRO A 172 8.23 11.09 -5.62
CA PRO A 172 8.29 11.81 -4.35
C PRO A 172 7.66 13.20 -4.49
N PHE A 173 6.96 13.64 -3.46
CA PHE A 173 6.37 14.97 -3.38
C PHE A 173 6.58 15.66 -2.04
N GLY A 174 7.05 14.94 -1.01
CA GLY A 174 7.28 15.50 0.31
C GLY A 174 8.06 14.56 1.22
N ARG A 175 8.27 15.04 2.43
CA ARG A 175 8.93 14.32 3.52
C ARG A 175 8.15 14.49 4.81
N ARG A 176 8.15 13.50 5.65
CA ARG A 176 7.51 13.53 6.96
C ARG A 176 8.42 12.87 8.00
N PHE A 177 8.72 13.60 9.06
CA PHE A 177 9.39 13.01 10.21
C PHE A 177 8.37 12.33 11.13
N SER A 178 8.65 11.11 11.54
CA SER A 178 7.87 10.37 12.53
C SER A 178 8.57 10.47 13.88
N GLU A 179 8.02 11.22 14.81
CA GLU A 179 8.55 11.32 16.18
C GLU A 179 8.52 9.95 16.89
N LYS A 180 7.47 9.16 16.62
CA LYS A 180 7.30 7.83 17.20
C LYS A 180 8.42 6.87 16.80
N ASP A 181 8.83 6.89 15.54
CA ASP A 181 9.78 5.95 14.96
C ASP A 181 11.20 6.54 14.90
N GLY A 182 11.32 7.87 15.09
CA GLY A 182 12.58 8.59 14.95
C GLY A 182 13.15 8.59 13.53
N VAL A 183 12.28 8.42 12.51
CA VAL A 183 12.67 8.22 11.10
C VAL A 183 12.00 9.25 10.21
N GLU A 184 12.72 9.73 9.21
CA GLU A 184 12.16 10.52 8.12
C GLU A 184 11.64 9.60 7.02
N TYR A 185 10.39 9.80 6.63
CA TYR A 185 9.75 9.09 5.52
C TYR A 185 9.66 9.98 4.30
N ILE A 186 9.93 9.39 3.13
CA ILE A 186 9.65 10.00 1.84
C ILE A 186 8.20 9.72 1.49
N GLN A 187 7.47 10.77 1.14
CA GLN A 187 6.08 10.70 0.70
C GLN A 187 6.04 10.56 -0.81
N LEU A 188 5.39 9.51 -1.28
CA LEU A 188 5.34 9.13 -2.69
C LEU A 188 3.90 9.08 -3.18
N LEU A 189 3.65 9.64 -4.36
CA LEU A 189 2.36 9.54 -5.02
C LEU A 189 2.48 8.89 -6.40
N ARG A 190 1.40 8.27 -6.84
CA ARG A 190 1.18 7.76 -8.19
C ARG A 190 -0.21 8.16 -8.65
N PHE A 191 -0.33 8.61 -9.88
CA PHE A 191 -1.63 8.76 -10.56
C PHE A 191 -2.02 7.42 -11.23
N PHE A 192 -3.33 7.15 -11.28
CA PHE A 192 -3.87 6.03 -12.05
C PHE A 192 -3.66 6.21 -13.55
#